data_d9411534fe83b1c2d3f8b81064ca0598
#
_entry.id   d9411534fe83b1c2d3f8b81064ca0598
#
_cell.length_a   1.000
_cell.length_b   1.000
_cell.length_c   1.000
_cell.angle_alpha   90.00
_cell.angle_beta   90.00
_cell.angle_gamma   90.00
#
_symmetry.space_group_name_H-M   'P 1'
#
loop_
_entity.id
_entity.type
_entity.pdbx_description
1 polymer ?
#
loop_
_entity_poly.entity_id
_entity_poly.type
_entity_poly.pdbx_seq_one_letter_code
_entity_poly.pdbx_strand_id
1 'polypeptide(L)'
;MNVKYVPTDAGVRYGQLENGVTYYVCRNPMPKGKAELRLAVRAGSVMEDEHERGLAHFTEHMAFKGSSHFPGTGVIRELSALGVEFGADLNAYTGFDRTVYIIPIASSHLLTGVRILADWA
;
A
#
# COMPACT_ATOMS: atom_id res chain seq x y z
N MET A 1 25.92 4.49 -21.04
CA MET A 1 24.96 5.55 -20.61
C MET A 1 25.06 5.66 -19.09
N ASN A 2 25.65 6.73 -18.53
CA ASN A 2 25.69 6.91 -17.08
C ASN A 2 24.30 7.35 -16.60
N VAL A 3 23.55 6.42 -16.01
CA VAL A 3 22.29 6.76 -15.34
C VAL A 3 22.67 7.57 -14.10
N LYS A 4 22.38 8.86 -14.14
CA LYS A 4 22.53 9.72 -12.97
C LYS A 4 21.39 9.39 -12.01
N TYR A 5 21.66 8.64 -10.95
CA TYR A 5 20.69 8.41 -9.88
C TYR A 5 20.29 9.77 -9.28
N VAL A 6 18.98 10.00 -9.21
CA VAL A 6 18.47 11.15 -8.46
C VAL A 6 18.76 10.86 -6.98
N PRO A 7 19.46 11.76 -6.25
CA PRO A 7 19.74 11.56 -4.84
C PRO A 7 18.42 11.42 -4.07
N THR A 8 18.36 10.45 -3.18
CA THR A 8 17.24 10.34 -2.23
C THR A 8 17.28 11.56 -1.29
N ASP A 9 16.12 12.17 -1.03
CA ASP A 9 16.00 13.24 -0.06
C ASP A 9 16.59 12.80 1.29
N ALA A 10 17.41 13.64 1.92
CA ALA A 10 18.06 13.37 3.19
C ALA A 10 17.05 13.10 4.35
N GLY A 11 15.80 13.55 4.20
CA GLY A 11 14.69 13.26 5.11
C GLY A 11 14.07 11.88 4.95
N VAL A 12 14.41 11.13 3.88
CA VAL A 12 13.89 9.80 3.63
C VAL A 12 14.81 8.73 4.23
N ARG A 13 14.27 7.92 5.11
CA ARG A 13 14.92 6.69 5.60
C ARG A 13 14.43 5.52 4.75
N TYR A 14 15.34 4.64 4.33
CA TYR A 14 14.99 3.45 3.57
C TYR A 14 15.81 2.25 4.05
N GLY A 15 15.32 1.07 3.78
CA GLY A 15 16.00 -0.18 4.07
C GLY A 15 15.26 -1.36 3.45
N GLN A 16 15.77 -2.55 3.69
CA GLN A 16 15.17 -3.79 3.24
C GLN A 16 14.99 -4.73 4.42
N LEU A 17 13.82 -5.35 4.51
CA LEU A 17 13.53 -6.40 5.48
C LEU A 17 14.16 -7.73 5.02
N GLU A 18 14.28 -8.68 5.94
CA GLU A 18 14.85 -10.01 5.66
C GLU A 18 14.08 -10.78 4.57
N ASN A 19 12.77 -10.53 4.45
CA ASN A 19 11.92 -11.11 3.41
C ASN A 19 12.03 -10.42 2.04
N GLY A 20 12.93 -9.43 1.90
CA GLY A 20 13.15 -8.70 0.64
C GLY A 20 12.30 -7.46 0.43
N VAL A 21 11.31 -7.19 1.27
CA VAL A 21 10.49 -5.97 1.17
C VAL A 21 11.34 -4.74 1.43
N THR A 22 11.35 -3.81 0.49
CA THR A 22 12.02 -2.51 0.65
C THR A 22 11.04 -1.50 1.23
N TYR A 23 11.48 -0.75 2.25
CA TYR A 23 10.66 0.29 2.85
C TYR A 23 11.30 1.66 2.74
N TYR A 24 10.45 2.68 2.67
CA TYR A 24 10.80 4.09 2.69
C TYR A 24 9.97 4.79 3.75
N VAL A 25 10.60 5.58 4.61
CA VAL A 25 9.94 6.36 5.65
C VAL A 25 10.38 7.81 5.55
N CYS A 26 9.40 8.70 5.38
CA CYS A 26 9.62 10.15 5.35
C CYS A 26 8.77 10.81 6.43
N ARG A 27 9.41 11.64 7.26
CA ARG A 27 8.67 12.46 8.22
C ARG A 27 8.09 13.67 7.52
N ASN A 28 6.77 13.74 7.46
CA ASN A 28 6.07 14.93 6.98
C ASN A 28 5.38 15.63 8.19
N PRO A 29 5.73 16.88 8.52
CA PRO A 29 5.13 17.59 9.65
C PRO A 29 3.71 18.11 9.38
N MET A 30 3.28 18.12 8.13
CA MET A 30 1.98 18.64 7.71
C MET A 30 1.27 17.66 6.75
N PRO A 31 -0.05 17.43 6.96
CA PRO A 31 -0.87 17.87 8.09
C PRO A 31 -0.53 17.12 9.38
N LYS A 32 -0.62 17.80 10.53
CA LYS A 32 -0.34 17.20 11.83
C LYS A 32 -1.28 16.04 12.14
N GLY A 33 -0.75 15.01 12.79
CA GLY A 33 -1.53 13.88 13.28
C GLY A 33 -2.01 12.92 12.18
N LYS A 34 -1.54 13.08 10.95
CA LYS A 34 -1.84 12.17 9.83
C LYS A 34 -0.61 11.42 9.36
N ALA A 35 -0.84 10.22 8.87
CA ALA A 35 0.13 9.40 8.15
C ALA A 35 -0.51 8.88 6.87
N GLU A 36 0.28 8.69 5.84
CA GLU A 36 -0.13 8.02 4.62
C GLU A 36 0.77 6.81 4.43
N LEU A 37 0.17 5.64 4.34
CA LEU A 37 0.85 4.39 4.11
C LEU A 37 0.60 3.94 2.67
N ARG A 38 1.64 3.46 2.00
CA ARG A 38 1.55 2.92 0.65
C ARG A 38 2.26 1.58 0.56
N LEU A 39 1.59 0.59 -0.04
CA LEU A 39 2.21 -0.64 -0.51
C LEU A 39 2.23 -0.61 -2.03
N ALA A 40 3.42 -0.65 -2.61
CA ALA A 40 3.62 -0.75 -4.05
C ALA A 40 4.13 -2.16 -4.40
N VAL A 41 3.30 -2.91 -5.09
CA VAL A 41 3.62 -4.26 -5.59
C VAL A 41 4.03 -4.15 -7.05
N ARG A 42 5.16 -4.71 -7.42
CA ARG A 42 5.64 -4.74 -8.81
C ARG A 42 4.91 -5.83 -9.60
N ALA A 43 3.59 -5.72 -9.67
CA ALA A 43 2.71 -6.58 -10.45
C ALA A 43 1.61 -5.73 -11.05
N GLY A 44 1.39 -5.86 -12.34
CA GLY A 44 0.38 -5.12 -13.10
C GLY A 44 0.04 -5.82 -14.40
N SER A 45 -0.81 -5.21 -15.21
CA SER A 45 -1.39 -5.86 -16.39
C SER A 45 -0.38 -6.27 -17.47
N VAL A 46 0.83 -5.70 -17.50
CA VAL A 46 1.88 -6.10 -18.45
C VAL A 46 2.46 -7.48 -18.16
N MET A 47 2.26 -7.99 -16.96
CA MET A 47 2.73 -9.33 -16.53
C MET A 47 1.71 -10.42 -16.82
N GLU A 48 0.51 -10.06 -17.27
CA GLU A 48 -0.58 -10.99 -17.55
C GLU A 48 -0.43 -11.59 -18.94
N ASP A 49 -0.57 -12.91 -19.03
CA ASP A 49 -0.77 -13.59 -20.31
C ASP A 49 -2.18 -13.31 -20.86
N GLU A 50 -2.43 -13.69 -22.12
CA GLU A 50 -3.70 -13.38 -22.78
C GLU A 50 -4.93 -13.96 -22.05
N HIS A 51 -4.77 -15.13 -21.43
CA HIS A 51 -5.83 -15.80 -20.66
C HIS A 51 -5.92 -15.33 -19.20
N GLU A 52 -5.00 -14.49 -18.75
CA GLU A 52 -4.92 -13.94 -17.39
C GLU A 52 -5.35 -12.48 -17.32
N ARG A 53 -5.81 -11.91 -18.43
CA ARG A 53 -6.18 -10.49 -18.52
C ARG A 53 -7.18 -10.08 -17.44
N GLY A 54 -6.80 -9.07 -16.66
CA GLY A 54 -7.58 -8.53 -15.55
C GLY A 54 -7.30 -9.19 -14.20
N LEU A 55 -6.40 -10.17 -14.12
CA LEU A 55 -6.10 -10.89 -12.89
C LEU A 55 -5.41 -9.99 -11.85
N ALA A 56 -4.52 -9.11 -12.28
CA ALA A 56 -3.86 -8.15 -11.39
C ALA A 56 -4.88 -7.20 -10.74
N HIS A 57 -5.82 -6.67 -11.52
CA HIS A 57 -6.90 -5.82 -11.02
C HIS A 57 -7.88 -6.60 -10.13
N PHE A 58 -8.21 -7.82 -10.50
CA PHE A 58 -9.02 -8.69 -9.65
C PHE A 58 -8.35 -8.99 -8.30
N THR A 59 -7.05 -9.24 -8.31
CA THR A 59 -6.26 -9.46 -7.08
C THR A 59 -6.28 -8.23 -6.18
N GLU A 60 -6.19 -7.02 -6.75
CA GLU A 60 -6.36 -5.77 -6.01
C GLU A 60 -7.69 -5.73 -5.27
N HIS A 61 -8.81 -6.02 -5.95
CA HIS A 61 -10.12 -6.07 -5.31
C HIS A 61 -10.19 -7.14 -4.20
N MET A 62 -9.55 -8.29 -4.40
CA MET A 62 -9.56 -9.38 -3.42
C MET A 62 -8.82 -9.02 -2.13
N ALA A 63 -7.82 -8.15 -2.16
CA ALA A 63 -7.12 -7.66 -0.98
C ALA A 63 -8.07 -7.05 0.07
N PHE A 64 -9.17 -6.44 -0.37
CA PHE A 64 -10.19 -5.85 0.50
C PHE A 64 -11.27 -6.84 0.98
N LYS A 65 -11.26 -8.06 0.46
CA LYS A 65 -12.24 -9.12 0.80
C LYS A 65 -11.82 -10.00 1.96
N GLY A 66 -10.59 -9.83 2.44
CA GLY A 66 -10.09 -10.51 3.63
C GLY A 66 -8.60 -10.78 3.57
N SER A 67 -8.02 -10.86 4.75
CA SER A 67 -6.63 -11.20 4.97
C SER A 67 -6.51 -12.07 6.23
N SER A 68 -5.30 -12.53 6.54
CA SER A 68 -5.05 -13.43 7.67
C SER A 68 -5.55 -12.90 9.00
N HIS A 69 -5.31 -11.61 9.28
CA HIS A 69 -5.73 -10.98 10.54
C HIS A 69 -7.08 -10.24 10.41
N PHE A 70 -7.56 -10.00 9.21
CA PHE A 70 -8.79 -9.24 8.94
C PHE A 70 -9.72 -10.02 8.00
N PRO A 71 -10.37 -11.10 8.46
CA PRO A 71 -11.18 -11.95 7.61
C PRO A 71 -12.44 -11.25 7.07
N GLY A 72 -12.88 -11.64 5.89
CA GLY A 72 -14.04 -11.08 5.21
C GLY A 72 -13.89 -9.60 4.92
N THR A 73 -14.81 -8.77 5.33
CA THR A 73 -14.74 -7.30 5.20
C THR A 73 -13.98 -6.63 6.36
N GLY A 74 -13.16 -7.39 7.09
CA GLY A 74 -12.49 -6.93 8.30
C GLY A 74 -11.61 -5.71 8.09
N VAL A 75 -10.86 -5.64 6.98
CA VAL A 75 -10.04 -4.47 6.64
C VAL A 75 -10.88 -3.20 6.50
N ILE A 76 -11.94 -3.27 5.70
CA ILE A 76 -12.82 -2.11 5.45
C ILE A 76 -13.49 -1.67 6.76
N ARG A 77 -14.00 -2.63 7.53
CA ARG A 77 -14.67 -2.34 8.82
C ARG A 77 -13.72 -1.71 9.83
N GLU A 78 -12.50 -2.23 9.95
CA GLU A 78 -11.49 -1.69 10.86
C GLU A 78 -11.11 -0.27 10.48
N LEU A 79 -10.80 -0.02 9.21
CA LEU A 79 -10.43 1.30 8.73
C LEU A 79 -11.59 2.31 8.84
N SER A 80 -12.83 1.89 8.55
CA SER A 80 -14.02 2.74 8.73
C SER A 80 -14.23 3.12 10.19
N ALA A 81 -13.99 2.20 11.14
CA ALA A 81 -14.05 2.50 12.57
C ALA A 81 -13.01 3.55 13.01
N LEU A 82 -11.91 3.68 12.27
CA LEU A 82 -10.87 4.68 12.47
C LEU A 82 -11.07 5.97 11.65
N GLY A 83 -12.23 6.12 10.99
CA GLY A 83 -12.59 7.30 10.21
C GLY A 83 -11.99 7.37 8.82
N VAL A 84 -11.53 6.24 8.27
CA VAL A 84 -11.04 6.13 6.89
C VAL A 84 -12.16 5.62 6.00
N GLU A 85 -12.64 6.42 5.07
CA GLU A 85 -13.73 6.05 4.17
C GLU A 85 -13.21 5.32 2.92
N PHE A 86 -13.82 4.17 2.61
CA PHE A 86 -13.51 3.42 1.40
C PHE A 86 -13.95 4.19 0.15
N GLY A 87 -13.04 4.33 -0.81
CA GLY A 87 -13.25 5.05 -2.06
C GLY A 87 -12.87 6.54 -1.99
N ALA A 88 -13.18 7.24 -0.89
CA ALA A 88 -12.78 8.63 -0.68
C ALA A 88 -11.33 8.73 -0.18
N ASP A 89 -10.99 7.92 0.82
CA ASP A 89 -9.70 7.92 1.50
C ASP A 89 -8.90 6.64 1.20
N LEU A 90 -9.45 5.48 1.57
CA LEU A 90 -8.87 4.19 1.29
C LEU A 90 -8.99 3.88 -0.19
N ASN A 91 -7.87 3.76 -0.89
CA ASN A 91 -7.84 3.56 -2.33
C ASN A 91 -6.75 2.58 -2.74
N ALA A 92 -6.93 2.03 -3.94
CA ALA A 92 -5.91 1.25 -4.64
C ALA A 92 -6.03 1.50 -6.13
N TYR A 93 -4.99 1.21 -6.86
CA TYR A 93 -5.05 1.19 -8.32
C TYR A 93 -4.06 0.17 -8.89
N THR A 94 -4.48 -0.47 -9.97
CA THR A 94 -3.65 -1.36 -10.77
C THR A 94 -3.27 -0.67 -12.08
N GLY A 95 -1.97 -0.52 -12.29
CA GLY A 95 -1.40 0.01 -13.53
C GLY A 95 -0.82 -1.09 -14.41
N PHE A 96 -0.02 -0.68 -15.39
CA PHE A 96 0.66 -1.63 -16.29
C PHE A 96 1.74 -2.44 -15.57
N ASP A 97 2.55 -1.81 -14.73
CA ASP A 97 3.75 -2.37 -14.11
C ASP A 97 3.67 -2.53 -12.59
N ARG A 98 2.60 -2.04 -11.98
CA ARG A 98 2.45 -2.03 -10.52
C ARG A 98 1.00 -1.95 -10.07
N THR A 99 0.76 -2.46 -8.86
CA THR A 99 -0.45 -2.22 -8.08
C THR A 99 -0.08 -1.46 -6.82
N VAL A 100 -0.82 -0.41 -6.47
CA VAL A 100 -0.55 0.42 -5.31
C VAL A 100 -1.78 0.49 -4.42
N TYR A 101 -1.59 0.21 -3.13
CA TYR A 101 -2.59 0.38 -2.07
C TYR A 101 -2.24 1.59 -1.24
N ILE A 102 -3.23 2.40 -0.87
CA ILE A 102 -3.05 3.67 -0.16
C ILE A 102 -3.97 3.70 1.05
N ILE A 103 -3.40 3.89 2.24
CA ILE A 103 -4.13 3.99 3.50
C ILE A 103 -3.75 5.32 4.18
N PRO A 104 -4.55 6.37 4.04
CA PRO A 104 -4.44 7.55 4.89
C PRO A 104 -5.03 7.25 6.26
N ILE A 105 -4.29 7.50 7.32
CA ILE A 105 -4.71 7.13 8.67
C ILE A 105 -4.23 8.18 9.70
N ALA A 106 -4.92 8.30 10.81
CA ALA A 106 -4.40 9.08 11.92
C ALA A 106 -3.10 8.45 12.46
N SER A 107 -2.10 9.25 12.78
CA SER A 107 -0.79 8.75 13.23
C SER A 107 -0.88 7.95 14.53
N SER A 108 -1.91 8.16 15.35
CA SER A 108 -2.22 7.36 16.54
C SER A 108 -2.57 5.90 16.21
N HIS A 109 -3.02 5.61 14.99
CA HIS A 109 -3.42 4.28 14.51
C HIS A 109 -2.45 3.68 13.49
N LEU A 110 -1.23 4.24 13.40
CA LEU A 110 -0.22 3.83 12.44
C LEU A 110 0.04 2.31 12.45
N LEU A 111 0.07 1.71 13.64
CA LEU A 111 0.33 0.28 13.78
C LEU A 111 -0.74 -0.60 13.13
N THR A 112 -2.01 -0.19 13.22
CA THR A 112 -3.11 -0.89 12.54
C THR A 112 -2.93 -0.84 11.04
N GLY A 113 -2.62 0.34 10.47
CA GLY A 113 -2.35 0.48 9.04
C GLY A 113 -1.16 -0.35 8.58
N VAL A 114 -0.07 -0.38 9.34
CA VAL A 114 1.11 -1.22 9.03
C VAL A 114 0.77 -2.71 9.05
N ARG A 115 -0.07 -3.17 9.99
CA ARG A 115 -0.53 -4.58 10.02
C ARG A 115 -1.33 -4.95 8.79
N ILE A 116 -2.21 -4.05 8.32
CA ILE A 116 -2.99 -4.27 7.09
C ILE A 116 -2.05 -4.37 5.89
N LEU A 117 -1.07 -3.45 5.77
CA LEU A 117 -0.08 -3.53 4.69
C LEU A 117 0.76 -4.81 4.75
N ALA A 118 1.11 -5.28 5.95
CA ALA A 118 1.87 -6.52 6.13
C ALA A 118 1.07 -7.76 5.72
N ASP A 119 -0.26 -7.73 5.89
CA ASP A 119 -1.14 -8.81 5.42
C ASP A 119 -1.29 -8.82 3.90
N TRP A 120 -1.14 -7.67 3.25
CA TRP A 120 -1.22 -7.53 1.79
C TRP A 120 0.12 -7.76 1.08
N ALA A 121 1.24 -7.67 1.80
CA ALA A 121 2.59 -7.87 1.26
C ALA A 121 2.99 -9.33 1.17
#